data_fdf718e50af7c606f95ced0eb2e6ed12
#
_entry.id   fdf718e50af7c606f95ced0eb2e6ed12
#
_cell.length_a   1.000
_cell.length_b   1.000
_cell.length_c   1.000
_cell.angle_alpha   90.00
_cell.angle_beta   90.00
_cell.angle_gamma   90.00
#
_symmetry.space_group_name_H-M   'P 1'
#
loop_
_entity.id
_entity.type
_entity.pdbx_description
1 polymer ?
#
loop_
_entity_poly.entity_id
_entity_poly.type
_entity_poly.pdbx_seq_one_letter_code
_entity_poly.pdbx_strand_id
1 'polypeptide(L)'
;MSLKIFLPIMILVLFSQTVFSHESECLNSGNTEYSRPCIERLIPRSLDPINRNMMQPSVVKVSNQYSVSGSLTQDNRLVIVVIGASGRTGRLVLEGLAKRDLRIRALSRDITKASADIVGNYEWVFADVTQPESLVMALQDSDIIISTIGAKPGRGVDGPESVVHKGVINLVDEAKRAGTRHIIYTSSIGAGGAQNFSTIFLNLFMNKTLKWKSLGEEYIRNSGIDFTIVRPGGLYGEAGTQGIRFGQGDKIIGSIPRGDVASVLIEAVYNVDAINKTFEIINDESLPIDAWKDEFKNLKTGEYGTIQSGRLPFSYWGPMLIFVLLIVLLIRRRRRRKREV
;
A
#
# COMPACT_ATOMS: atom_id res chain seq x y z
N MET A 1 46.60 -16.00 0.08
CA MET A 1 45.63 -14.94 -0.20
C MET A 1 44.21 -15.52 0.02
N SER A 2 43.46 -15.32 1.03
CA SER A 2 43.61 -14.56 2.16
C SER A 2 42.41 -14.54 3.06
N LEU A 3 42.67 -14.75 4.29
CA LEU A 3 41.77 -14.68 5.43
C LEU A 3 41.13 -13.28 5.63
N LYS A 4 41.60 -12.27 4.90
CA LYS A 4 41.20 -10.86 5.06
C LYS A 4 39.84 -10.49 4.44
N ILE A 5 39.22 -11.36 3.61
CA ILE A 5 37.92 -11.06 2.97
C ILE A 5 36.75 -11.68 3.75
N PHE A 6 37.00 -12.68 4.61
CA PHE A 6 35.94 -13.34 5.38
C PHE A 6 35.62 -12.61 6.70
N LEU A 7 36.55 -11.87 7.26
CA LEU A 7 36.35 -11.17 8.53
C LEU A 7 35.30 -10.04 8.47
N PRO A 8 35.26 -9.17 7.43
CA PRO A 8 34.23 -8.13 7.38
C PRO A 8 32.81 -8.65 7.12
N ILE A 9 32.67 -9.82 6.46
CA ILE A 9 31.31 -10.42 6.25
C ILE A 9 30.79 -11.06 7.54
N MET A 10 31.66 -11.64 8.35
CA MET A 10 31.27 -12.22 9.65
C MET A 10 30.97 -11.13 10.69
N ILE A 11 31.68 -10.02 10.66
CA ILE A 11 31.43 -8.85 11.53
C ILE A 11 30.12 -8.18 11.14
N LEU A 12 29.76 -8.11 9.84
CA LEU A 12 28.49 -7.54 9.38
C LEU A 12 27.28 -8.40 9.81
N VAL A 13 27.45 -9.70 9.93
CA VAL A 13 26.40 -10.62 10.42
C VAL A 13 26.24 -10.55 11.94
N LEU A 14 27.34 -10.35 12.69
CA LEU A 14 27.30 -10.23 14.15
C LEU A 14 26.79 -8.85 14.61
N PHE A 15 27.11 -7.77 13.90
CA PHE A 15 26.60 -6.44 14.22
C PHE A 15 25.09 -6.29 13.93
N SER A 16 24.53 -7.10 13.04
CA SER A 16 23.07 -7.09 12.81
C SER A 16 22.27 -7.75 13.95
N GLN A 17 22.93 -8.54 14.80
CA GLN A 17 22.23 -9.22 15.92
C GLN A 17 22.17 -8.38 17.20
N THR A 18 23.09 -7.45 17.42
CA THR A 18 23.14 -6.67 18.66
C THR A 18 22.23 -5.42 18.65
N VAL A 19 21.85 -4.91 17.48
CA VAL A 19 20.90 -3.78 17.40
C VAL A 19 19.44 -4.24 17.52
N PHE A 20 19.16 -5.55 17.35
CA PHE A 20 17.81 -6.12 17.38
C PHE A 20 17.36 -6.68 18.73
N SER A 21 18.23 -6.74 19.74
CA SER A 21 17.84 -7.28 21.05
C SER A 21 17.01 -6.32 21.91
N HIS A 22 17.00 -5.02 21.61
CA HIS A 22 16.24 -4.03 22.38
C HIS A 22 14.79 -3.79 21.89
N GLU A 23 14.45 -4.20 20.66
CA GLU A 23 13.06 -4.10 20.18
C GLU A 23 12.18 -5.28 20.63
N SER A 24 12.76 -6.38 21.10
CA SER A 24 12.02 -7.58 21.49
C SER A 24 11.44 -7.52 22.90
N GLU A 25 11.89 -6.63 23.76
CA GLU A 25 11.41 -6.53 25.14
C GLU A 25 10.05 -5.81 25.26
N CYS A 26 9.66 -5.02 24.26
CA CYS A 26 8.34 -4.38 24.24
C CYS A 26 7.20 -5.23 23.65
N LEU A 27 7.53 -6.37 23.05
CA LEU A 27 6.55 -7.21 22.32
C LEU A 27 6.10 -8.48 23.09
N ASN A 28 6.60 -8.72 24.29
CA ASN A 28 6.44 -10.01 24.97
C ASN A 28 5.51 -10.01 26.19
N SER A 29 4.68 -8.99 26.37
CA SER A 29 3.57 -9.03 27.32
C SER A 29 2.27 -9.14 26.54
N GLY A 30 1.59 -10.28 26.65
CA GLY A 30 0.35 -10.63 25.92
C GLY A 30 -0.87 -9.74 26.21
N ASN A 31 -0.69 -8.43 26.23
CA ASN A 31 -1.72 -7.40 26.28
C ASN A 31 -1.59 -6.50 25.06
N THR A 32 -2.69 -6.31 24.37
CA THR A 32 -2.85 -5.49 23.15
C THR A 32 -2.83 -3.97 23.40
N GLU A 33 -2.37 -3.49 24.54
CA GLU A 33 -2.18 -2.06 24.84
C GLU A 33 -0.70 -1.74 25.03
N TYR A 34 -0.18 -0.82 24.21
CA TYR A 34 1.12 -0.21 24.43
C TYR A 34 1.13 0.54 25.75
N SER A 35 1.98 0.12 26.70
CA SER A 35 2.13 0.83 27.96
C SER A 35 2.70 2.23 27.74
N ARG A 36 2.16 3.25 28.41
CA ARG A 36 2.59 4.66 28.33
C ARG A 36 4.12 4.90 28.38
N PRO A 37 4.92 4.13 29.13
CA PRO A 37 6.38 4.31 29.14
C PRO A 37 7.11 4.01 27.84
N CYS A 38 6.53 3.19 26.95
CA CYS A 38 7.14 2.90 25.63
C CYS A 38 6.85 4.00 24.61
N ILE A 39 5.71 4.67 24.71
CA ILE A 39 5.32 5.77 23.82
C ILE A 39 6.13 7.04 24.10
N GLU A 40 6.43 7.35 25.36
CA GLU A 40 7.20 8.55 25.74
C GLU A 40 8.66 8.52 25.33
N ARG A 41 9.25 7.35 25.06
CA ARG A 41 10.64 7.22 24.58
C ARG A 41 10.79 7.40 23.08
N LEU A 42 9.71 7.41 22.32
CA LEU A 42 9.71 7.53 20.85
C LEU A 42 9.44 8.96 20.37
N ILE A 43 9.11 9.89 21.27
CA ILE A 43 8.85 11.30 20.92
C ILE A 43 10.12 12.12 21.19
N PRO A 44 10.70 12.78 20.20
CA PRO A 44 11.82 13.71 20.43
C PRO A 44 11.34 14.88 21.32
N ARG A 45 12.04 15.12 22.43
CA ARG A 45 11.82 16.27 23.33
C ARG A 45 12.29 17.58 22.67
N SER A 46 11.55 18.06 21.67
CA SER A 46 11.74 19.40 21.14
C SER A 46 10.49 19.94 20.47
N LEU A 47 9.45 20.17 21.24
CA LEU A 47 8.39 21.12 20.90
C LEU A 47 7.95 21.80 22.20
N ASP A 48 8.54 22.94 22.47
CA ASP A 48 8.06 23.86 23.49
C ASP A 48 6.62 24.33 23.17
N PRO A 49 5.78 24.57 24.17
CA PRO A 49 4.39 24.96 23.94
C PRO A 49 4.32 26.39 23.42
N ILE A 50 3.97 26.52 22.14
CA ILE A 50 3.68 27.83 21.54
C ILE A 50 2.43 28.40 22.23
N ASN A 51 2.64 29.55 22.81
CA ASN A 51 1.77 30.48 23.49
C ASN A 51 0.34 30.58 22.86
N ARG A 52 -0.69 30.14 23.59
CA ARG A 52 -2.11 30.13 23.19
C ARG A 52 -2.82 31.47 23.33
N ASN A 53 -2.12 32.61 23.37
CA ASN A 53 -2.74 33.89 23.68
C ASN A 53 -2.71 34.93 22.58
N MET A 54 -2.63 34.56 21.31
CA MET A 54 -2.82 35.52 20.22
C MET A 54 -3.62 34.91 19.08
N MET A 55 -4.94 34.94 19.18
CA MET A 55 -5.88 35.05 18.05
C MET A 55 -7.30 35.17 18.59
N GLN A 56 -7.66 36.38 18.97
CA GLN A 56 -9.07 36.77 18.97
C GLN A 56 -9.42 37.23 17.56
N PRO A 57 -10.48 36.71 16.93
CA PRO A 57 -10.94 37.23 15.65
C PRO A 57 -11.63 38.57 15.87
N SER A 58 -11.03 39.64 15.35
CA SER A 58 -11.69 40.93 15.18
C SER A 58 -12.82 40.78 14.17
N VAL A 59 -14.07 40.93 14.64
CA VAL A 59 -15.26 40.98 13.81
C VAL A 59 -15.24 42.28 12.99
N VAL A 60 -14.85 42.21 11.73
CA VAL A 60 -15.10 43.30 10.78
C VAL A 60 -16.49 43.09 10.22
N LYS A 61 -17.44 43.95 10.63
CA LYS A 61 -18.73 44.10 9.97
C LYS A 61 -18.51 44.74 8.62
N VAL A 62 -18.57 43.97 7.56
CA VAL A 62 -18.76 44.48 6.18
C VAL A 62 -20.20 44.23 5.84
N SER A 63 -20.99 45.33 5.91
CA SER A 63 -22.32 45.39 5.30
C SER A 63 -22.12 45.57 3.81
N ASN A 64 -22.39 44.56 2.99
CA ASN A 64 -22.74 44.75 1.59
C ASN A 64 -23.74 43.71 1.15
N GLN A 65 -24.93 44.21 0.81
CA GLN A 65 -26.01 43.50 0.16
C GLN A 65 -25.52 42.97 -1.21
N TYR A 66 -25.30 41.68 -1.32
CA TYR A 66 -25.42 40.93 -2.54
C TYR A 66 -26.41 39.79 -2.30
N SER A 67 -27.66 40.04 -2.75
CA SER A 67 -28.64 38.95 -2.92
C SER A 67 -28.20 38.09 -4.10
N VAL A 68 -27.42 37.06 -3.84
CA VAL A 68 -27.22 35.94 -4.75
C VAL A 68 -28.31 34.94 -4.48
N SER A 69 -29.45 35.08 -5.13
CA SER A 69 -30.44 34.02 -5.26
C SER A 69 -29.93 33.01 -6.30
N GLY A 70 -28.94 32.23 -5.90
CA GLY A 70 -28.50 31.04 -6.58
C GLY A 70 -28.86 29.85 -5.67
N SER A 71 -29.89 29.11 -6.06
CA SER A 71 -30.11 27.78 -5.50
C SER A 71 -28.84 26.98 -5.72
N LEU A 72 -27.99 26.89 -4.69
CA LEU A 72 -26.90 25.90 -4.65
C LEU A 72 -27.60 24.55 -4.55
N THR A 73 -27.86 23.92 -5.70
CA THR A 73 -28.18 22.50 -5.74
C THR A 73 -26.96 21.77 -5.18
N GLN A 74 -27.09 21.29 -3.95
CA GLN A 74 -26.05 20.48 -3.32
C GLN A 74 -25.87 19.25 -4.20
N ASP A 75 -24.69 19.14 -4.81
CA ASP A 75 -24.34 17.99 -5.66
C ASP A 75 -24.19 16.76 -4.75
N ASN A 76 -25.22 15.92 -4.70
CA ASN A 76 -25.29 14.73 -3.83
C ASN A 76 -24.56 13.52 -4.38
N ARG A 77 -23.80 13.66 -5.48
CA ARG A 77 -23.04 12.54 -6.05
C ARG A 77 -21.89 12.16 -5.12
N LEU A 78 -21.63 10.85 -5.06
CA LEU A 78 -20.50 10.32 -4.30
C LEU A 78 -19.17 10.89 -4.82
N VAL A 79 -18.32 11.34 -3.90
CA VAL A 79 -16.97 11.79 -4.18
C VAL A 79 -16.01 10.63 -4.02
N ILE A 80 -15.50 10.12 -5.15
CA ILE A 80 -14.51 9.04 -5.17
C ILE A 80 -13.13 9.64 -5.44
N VAL A 81 -12.23 9.42 -4.51
CA VAL A 81 -10.83 9.85 -4.63
C VAL A 81 -9.98 8.67 -5.11
N VAL A 82 -9.26 8.84 -6.22
CA VAL A 82 -8.32 7.83 -6.74
C VAL A 82 -6.89 8.28 -6.50
N ILE A 83 -6.17 7.59 -5.61
CA ILE A 83 -4.75 7.84 -5.32
C ILE A 83 -3.87 6.93 -6.16
N GLY A 84 -2.82 7.50 -6.76
CA GLY A 84 -2.02 6.80 -7.77
C GLY A 84 -2.71 6.80 -9.13
N ALA A 85 -3.58 7.78 -9.38
CA ALA A 85 -4.41 7.94 -10.56
C ALA A 85 -3.60 7.96 -11.88
N SER A 86 -2.40 8.55 -11.88
CA SER A 86 -1.50 8.57 -13.04
C SER A 86 -0.75 7.26 -13.29
N GLY A 87 -0.86 6.28 -12.38
CA GLY A 87 -0.28 4.95 -12.53
C GLY A 87 -1.03 4.08 -13.53
N ARG A 88 -0.40 2.97 -13.99
CA ARG A 88 -1.01 2.06 -14.99
C ARG A 88 -2.35 1.46 -14.55
N THR A 89 -2.50 1.09 -13.27
CA THR A 89 -3.79 0.59 -12.74
C THR A 89 -4.75 1.75 -12.46
N GLY A 90 -4.25 2.87 -11.90
CA GLY A 90 -5.07 4.03 -11.56
C GLY A 90 -5.78 4.64 -12.76
N ARG A 91 -5.12 4.71 -13.92
CA ARG A 91 -5.75 5.18 -15.18
C ARG A 91 -6.95 4.31 -15.57
N LEU A 92 -6.81 2.99 -15.50
CA LEU A 92 -7.88 2.05 -15.82
C LEU A 92 -9.05 2.16 -14.83
N VAL A 93 -8.76 2.45 -13.55
CA VAL A 93 -9.80 2.77 -12.55
C VAL A 93 -10.53 4.06 -12.93
N LEU A 94 -9.80 5.14 -13.28
CA LEU A 94 -10.42 6.39 -13.72
C LEU A 94 -11.32 6.20 -14.94
N GLU A 95 -10.83 5.50 -15.96
CA GLU A 95 -11.57 5.20 -17.19
C GLU A 95 -12.86 4.41 -16.92
N GLY A 96 -12.81 3.47 -15.98
CA GLY A 96 -13.98 2.69 -15.60
C GLY A 96 -15.00 3.48 -14.79
N LEU A 97 -14.53 4.34 -13.87
CA LEU A 97 -15.39 5.22 -13.06
C LEU A 97 -16.04 6.34 -13.89
N ALA A 98 -15.35 6.87 -14.91
CA ALA A 98 -15.86 7.93 -15.76
C ALA A 98 -17.18 7.59 -16.49
N LYS A 99 -17.50 6.31 -16.59
CA LYS A 99 -18.77 5.81 -17.18
C LYS A 99 -19.95 5.89 -16.20
N ARG A 100 -19.75 6.40 -15.00
CA ARG A 100 -20.72 6.45 -13.90
C ARG A 100 -21.02 7.91 -13.51
N ASP A 101 -22.15 8.14 -12.90
CA ASP A 101 -22.53 9.46 -12.37
C ASP A 101 -21.89 9.69 -10.99
N LEU A 102 -20.63 10.10 -11.00
CA LEU A 102 -19.79 10.27 -9.82
C LEU A 102 -18.99 11.57 -9.92
N ARG A 103 -18.57 12.09 -8.77
CA ARG A 103 -17.49 13.07 -8.68
C ARG A 103 -16.17 12.35 -8.47
N ILE A 104 -15.28 12.44 -9.45
CA ILE A 104 -14.01 11.72 -9.41
C ILE A 104 -12.89 12.72 -9.19
N ARG A 105 -12.19 12.57 -8.06
CA ARG A 105 -10.97 13.32 -7.75
C ARG A 105 -9.76 12.43 -7.98
N ALA A 106 -8.91 12.84 -8.93
CA ALA A 106 -7.73 12.10 -9.34
C ALA A 106 -6.46 12.71 -8.71
N LEU A 107 -5.77 11.96 -7.86
CA LEU A 107 -4.60 12.45 -7.17
C LEU A 107 -3.31 12.06 -7.88
N SER A 108 -2.46 13.05 -8.12
CA SER A 108 -1.14 12.87 -8.74
C SER A 108 -0.10 13.78 -8.11
N ARG A 109 1.17 13.34 -8.10
CA ARG A 109 2.34 14.15 -7.74
C ARG A 109 2.78 15.07 -8.88
N ASP A 110 2.30 14.83 -10.09
CA ASP A 110 2.52 15.65 -11.28
C ASP A 110 1.18 15.81 -12.03
N ILE A 111 0.44 16.85 -11.69
CA ILE A 111 -0.89 17.11 -12.25
C ILE A 111 -0.78 17.47 -13.74
N THR A 112 0.19 18.29 -14.10
CA THR A 112 0.35 18.79 -15.46
C THR A 112 0.52 17.65 -16.45
N LYS A 113 1.42 16.71 -16.14
CA LYS A 113 1.63 15.53 -16.95
C LYS A 113 0.41 14.60 -16.91
N ALA A 114 -0.14 14.35 -15.72
CA ALA A 114 -1.26 13.43 -15.56
C ALA A 114 -2.49 13.87 -16.34
N SER A 115 -2.88 15.14 -16.25
CA SER A 115 -4.06 15.69 -16.96
C SER A 115 -3.86 15.79 -18.48
N ALA A 116 -2.63 15.91 -18.96
CA ALA A 116 -2.33 15.88 -20.39
C ALA A 116 -2.43 14.45 -20.97
N ASP A 117 -1.99 13.46 -20.19
CA ASP A 117 -1.93 12.07 -20.62
C ASP A 117 -3.27 11.31 -20.46
N ILE A 118 -4.15 11.80 -19.58
CA ILE A 118 -5.40 11.11 -19.20
C ILE A 118 -6.57 12.07 -19.35
N VAL A 119 -7.31 11.91 -20.45
CA VAL A 119 -8.48 12.75 -20.78
C VAL A 119 -9.73 12.23 -20.09
N GLY A 120 -10.48 13.12 -19.44
CA GLY A 120 -11.74 12.79 -18.77
C GLY A 120 -12.21 13.90 -17.85
N ASN A 121 -13.44 13.78 -17.36
CA ASN A 121 -14.01 14.72 -16.40
C ASN A 121 -13.56 14.36 -14.97
N TYR A 122 -12.29 14.66 -14.67
CA TYR A 122 -11.68 14.41 -13.36
C TYR A 122 -11.25 15.72 -12.71
N GLU A 123 -11.47 15.84 -11.40
CA GLU A 123 -10.87 16.88 -10.58
C GLU A 123 -9.43 16.47 -10.25
N TRP A 124 -8.43 17.01 -10.97
CA TRP A 124 -7.03 16.71 -10.70
C TRP A 124 -6.52 17.53 -9.51
N VAL A 125 -5.99 16.83 -8.50
CA VAL A 125 -5.45 17.46 -7.30
C VAL A 125 -4.04 16.93 -7.02
N PHE A 126 -3.13 17.85 -6.65
CA PHE A 126 -1.80 17.45 -6.19
C PHE A 126 -1.90 16.74 -4.84
N ALA A 127 -1.28 15.56 -4.76
CA ALA A 127 -1.10 14.87 -3.49
C ALA A 127 0.10 13.91 -3.55
N ASP A 128 0.86 13.89 -2.46
CA ASP A 128 1.92 12.92 -2.19
C ASP A 128 1.68 12.31 -0.82
N VAL A 129 1.49 10.99 -0.76
CA VAL A 129 1.24 10.27 0.51
C VAL A 129 2.42 10.40 1.50
N THR A 130 3.60 10.78 1.03
CA THR A 130 4.77 11.04 1.89
C THR A 130 4.78 12.46 2.47
N GLN A 131 3.82 13.31 2.06
CA GLN A 131 3.62 14.69 2.49
C GLN A 131 2.19 14.84 3.04
N PRO A 132 1.95 14.58 4.35
CA PRO A 132 0.61 14.55 4.93
C PRO A 132 -0.22 15.80 4.66
N GLU A 133 0.42 16.97 4.67
CA GLU A 133 -0.22 18.26 4.40
C GLU A 133 -0.86 18.35 3.02
N SER A 134 -0.33 17.64 2.03
CA SER A 134 -0.90 17.59 0.69
C SER A 134 -2.21 16.80 0.61
N LEU A 135 -2.48 15.94 1.60
CA LEU A 135 -3.66 15.12 1.64
C LEU A 135 -4.89 15.86 2.19
N VAL A 136 -4.70 16.93 2.99
CA VAL A 136 -5.79 17.64 3.69
C VAL A 136 -6.86 18.11 2.71
N MET A 137 -6.50 18.92 1.73
CA MET A 137 -7.44 19.41 0.70
C MET A 137 -7.83 18.31 -0.29
N ALA A 138 -6.89 17.39 -0.55
CA ALA A 138 -7.10 16.32 -1.53
C ALA A 138 -8.17 15.32 -1.08
N LEU A 139 -8.35 15.10 0.21
CA LEU A 139 -9.32 14.15 0.77
C LEU A 139 -10.58 14.82 1.36
N GLN A 140 -10.66 16.15 1.37
CA GLN A 140 -11.83 16.85 1.89
C GLN A 140 -13.12 16.34 1.21
N ASP A 141 -14.15 16.06 2.01
CA ASP A 141 -15.46 15.59 1.55
C ASP A 141 -15.41 14.28 0.73
N SER A 142 -14.36 13.48 0.87
CA SER A 142 -14.27 12.19 0.19
C SER A 142 -15.17 11.14 0.84
N ASP A 143 -16.01 10.47 0.04
CA ASP A 143 -16.82 9.34 0.49
C ASP A 143 -16.03 8.04 0.47
N ILE A 144 -15.32 7.79 -0.64
CA ILE A 144 -14.58 6.55 -0.89
C ILE A 144 -13.21 6.88 -1.46
N ILE A 145 -12.20 6.20 -0.97
CA ILE A 145 -10.83 6.28 -1.49
C ILE A 145 -10.46 4.97 -2.17
N ILE A 146 -10.01 5.02 -3.43
CA ILE A 146 -9.38 3.91 -4.12
C ILE A 146 -7.89 4.18 -4.21
N SER A 147 -7.09 3.38 -3.52
CA SER A 147 -5.64 3.52 -3.51
C SER A 147 -4.97 2.47 -4.38
N THR A 148 -4.33 2.94 -5.45
CA THR A 148 -3.51 2.13 -6.37
C THR A 148 -2.02 2.47 -6.25
N ILE A 149 -1.61 3.01 -5.10
CA ILE A 149 -0.22 3.41 -4.87
C ILE A 149 0.72 2.21 -4.87
N GLY A 150 1.90 2.42 -5.43
CA GLY A 150 3.01 1.50 -5.43
C GLY A 150 4.31 2.24 -5.18
N ALA A 151 5.28 1.57 -4.57
CA ALA A 151 6.60 2.12 -4.33
C ALA A 151 7.58 1.70 -5.42
N LYS A 152 8.59 2.53 -5.68
CA LYS A 152 9.75 2.13 -6.47
C LYS A 152 10.62 1.17 -5.65
N PRO A 153 11.29 0.20 -6.29
CA PRO A 153 12.32 -0.58 -5.60
C PRO A 153 13.41 0.33 -5.04
N GLY A 154 13.82 0.09 -3.79
CA GLY A 154 14.89 0.87 -3.17
C GLY A 154 14.50 1.45 -1.82
N ARG A 155 15.34 2.38 -1.32
CA ARG A 155 15.17 3.10 -0.06
C ARG A 155 14.93 4.59 -0.35
N GLY A 156 14.52 5.34 0.65
CA GLY A 156 14.25 6.77 0.55
C GLY A 156 12.77 7.09 0.35
N VAL A 157 12.49 8.32 -0.07
CA VAL A 157 11.12 8.87 -0.11
C VAL A 157 10.17 8.13 -1.04
N ASP A 158 10.66 7.57 -2.13
CA ASP A 158 9.87 6.76 -3.07
C ASP A 158 9.87 5.25 -2.75
N GLY A 159 10.59 4.85 -1.69
CA GLY A 159 10.76 3.45 -1.30
C GLY A 159 9.55 2.84 -0.61
N PRO A 160 9.51 1.50 -0.49
CA PRO A 160 8.35 0.80 0.07
C PRO A 160 7.99 1.23 1.48
N GLU A 161 8.95 1.45 2.37
CA GLU A 161 8.68 1.92 3.74
C GLU A 161 7.98 3.28 3.73
N SER A 162 8.48 4.22 2.93
CA SER A 162 7.94 5.58 2.89
C SER A 162 6.56 5.64 2.25
N VAL A 163 6.35 4.92 1.13
CA VAL A 163 5.12 5.03 0.33
C VAL A 163 4.03 4.07 0.80
N VAL A 164 4.33 2.76 0.93
CA VAL A 164 3.29 1.75 1.17
C VAL A 164 3.11 1.38 2.65
N HIS A 165 3.87 2.00 3.56
CA HIS A 165 3.67 1.93 4.99
C HIS A 165 3.40 3.32 5.56
N LYS A 166 4.40 4.21 5.69
CA LYS A 166 4.22 5.55 6.25
C LYS A 166 3.20 6.38 5.46
N GLY A 167 3.25 6.30 4.13
CA GLY A 167 2.29 6.97 3.26
C GLY A 167 0.85 6.44 3.42
N VAL A 168 0.69 5.14 3.72
CA VAL A 168 -0.63 4.57 4.04
C VAL A 168 -1.10 5.06 5.41
N ILE A 169 -0.22 5.19 6.41
CA ILE A 169 -0.57 5.79 7.72
C ILE A 169 -1.08 7.22 7.50
N ASN A 170 -0.33 8.07 6.80
CA ASN A 170 -0.74 9.44 6.51
C ASN A 170 -2.09 9.50 5.79
N LEU A 171 -2.28 8.63 4.79
CA LEU A 171 -3.54 8.53 4.05
C LEU A 171 -4.72 8.18 4.94
N VAL A 172 -4.58 7.17 5.79
CA VAL A 172 -5.64 6.69 6.68
C VAL A 172 -5.98 7.74 7.75
N ASP A 173 -4.96 8.38 8.33
CA ASP A 173 -5.15 9.42 9.33
C ASP A 173 -5.91 10.62 8.76
N GLU A 174 -5.59 11.03 7.53
CA GLU A 174 -6.30 12.13 6.89
C GLU A 174 -7.68 11.72 6.39
N ALA A 175 -7.85 10.51 5.85
CA ALA A 175 -9.14 9.95 5.49
C ALA A 175 -10.10 9.93 6.69
N LYS A 176 -9.59 9.59 7.88
CA LYS A 176 -10.35 9.61 9.12
C LYS A 176 -10.79 11.04 9.51
N ARG A 177 -9.92 12.03 9.36
CA ARG A 177 -10.26 13.44 9.61
C ARG A 177 -11.27 13.98 8.59
N ALA A 178 -11.16 13.55 7.34
CA ALA A 178 -12.07 13.93 6.26
C ALA A 178 -13.45 13.25 6.35
N GLY A 179 -13.62 12.26 7.24
CA GLY A 179 -14.87 11.51 7.36
C GLY A 179 -15.12 10.50 6.26
N THR A 180 -14.05 10.07 5.56
CA THR A 180 -14.12 9.02 4.53
C THR A 180 -14.73 7.75 5.10
N ARG A 181 -15.68 7.16 4.39
CA ARG A 181 -16.41 5.98 4.85
C ARG A 181 -15.78 4.66 4.44
N HIS A 182 -15.08 4.61 3.30
CA HIS A 182 -14.53 3.36 2.77
C HIS A 182 -13.18 3.57 2.08
N ILE A 183 -12.20 2.71 2.40
CA ILE A 183 -10.89 2.68 1.76
C ILE A 183 -10.73 1.36 0.99
N ILE A 184 -10.62 1.44 -0.34
CA ILE A 184 -10.31 0.32 -1.21
C ILE A 184 -8.82 0.37 -1.54
N TYR A 185 -8.05 -0.59 -1.05
CA TYR A 185 -6.59 -0.58 -1.10
C TYR A 185 -6.02 -1.71 -1.96
N THR A 186 -5.14 -1.37 -2.89
CA THR A 186 -4.42 -2.36 -3.71
C THR A 186 -3.12 -2.77 -3.03
N SER A 187 -3.11 -3.96 -2.47
CA SER A 187 -1.95 -4.58 -1.87
C SER A 187 -1.20 -5.53 -2.84
N SER A 188 -0.86 -6.72 -2.42
CA SER A 188 -0.19 -7.75 -3.23
C SER A 188 -0.33 -9.11 -2.57
N ILE A 189 -0.45 -10.18 -3.34
CA ILE A 189 -0.17 -11.54 -2.87
C ILE A 189 1.19 -11.55 -2.17
N GLY A 190 1.29 -12.31 -1.09
CA GLY A 190 2.46 -12.40 -0.23
C GLY A 190 2.47 -11.41 0.94
N ALA A 191 1.62 -10.38 0.94
CA ALA A 191 1.50 -9.47 2.09
C ALA A 191 0.86 -10.15 3.31
N GLY A 192 0.07 -11.21 3.13
CA GLY A 192 -0.57 -11.99 4.17
C GLY A 192 0.31 -13.08 4.79
N GLY A 193 1.60 -13.10 4.51
CA GLY A 193 2.54 -13.99 5.18
C GLY A 193 2.88 -15.27 4.42
N ALA A 194 2.40 -15.46 3.20
CA ALA A 194 2.81 -16.58 2.37
C ALA A 194 4.34 -16.67 2.24
N GLN A 195 4.88 -17.86 2.49
CA GLN A 195 6.31 -18.09 2.48
C GLN A 195 6.70 -19.00 1.31
N ASN A 196 6.61 -18.46 0.11
CA ASN A 196 7.08 -19.12 -1.11
C ASN A 196 8.30 -18.41 -1.68
N PHE A 197 8.93 -19.03 -2.68
CA PHE A 197 10.14 -18.48 -3.30
C PHE A 197 9.95 -17.03 -3.81
N SER A 198 8.81 -16.74 -4.41
CA SER A 198 8.50 -15.41 -4.95
C SER A 198 8.41 -14.35 -3.86
N THR A 199 7.75 -14.65 -2.74
CA THR A 199 7.63 -13.71 -1.60
C THR A 199 8.96 -13.47 -0.91
N ILE A 200 9.79 -14.51 -0.77
CA ILE A 200 11.14 -14.40 -0.24
C ILE A 200 12.00 -13.54 -1.14
N PHE A 201 11.96 -13.78 -2.46
CA PHE A 201 12.67 -12.99 -3.44
C PHE A 201 12.26 -11.52 -3.41
N LEU A 202 10.96 -11.23 -3.40
CA LEU A 202 10.44 -9.86 -3.32
C LEU A 202 10.87 -9.15 -2.02
N ASN A 203 10.83 -9.84 -0.88
CA ASN A 203 11.28 -9.24 0.37
C ASN A 203 12.79 -9.01 0.41
N LEU A 204 13.58 -9.89 -0.19
CA LEU A 204 15.05 -9.80 -0.18
C LEU A 204 15.56 -8.73 -1.17
N PHE A 205 15.02 -8.72 -2.39
CA PHE A 205 15.54 -7.89 -3.49
C PHE A 205 14.77 -6.57 -3.68
N MET A 206 13.51 -6.49 -3.24
CA MET A 206 12.68 -5.29 -3.35
C MET A 206 12.47 -4.58 -2.01
N ASN A 207 13.50 -4.57 -1.17
CA ASN A 207 13.54 -3.83 0.10
C ASN A 207 12.35 -4.12 1.02
N LYS A 208 12.04 -5.40 1.23
CA LYS A 208 10.97 -5.87 2.12
C LYS A 208 9.58 -5.31 1.76
N THR A 209 9.31 -5.11 0.48
CA THR A 209 8.06 -4.50 -0.01
C THR A 209 6.81 -5.17 0.56
N LEU A 210 6.78 -6.51 0.63
CA LEU A 210 5.63 -7.24 1.16
C LEU A 210 5.43 -7.03 2.66
N LYS A 211 6.54 -6.92 3.43
CA LYS A 211 6.47 -6.54 4.85
C LYS A 211 5.82 -5.17 5.02
N TRP A 212 6.27 -4.17 4.25
CA TRP A 212 5.74 -2.82 4.37
C TRP A 212 4.29 -2.72 3.92
N LYS A 213 3.89 -3.47 2.90
CA LYS A 213 2.47 -3.60 2.52
C LYS A 213 1.64 -4.24 3.63
N SER A 214 2.13 -5.33 4.23
CA SER A 214 1.47 -6.01 5.35
C SER A 214 1.17 -5.07 6.52
N LEU A 215 2.16 -4.25 6.90
CA LEU A 215 2.00 -3.24 7.97
C LEU A 215 1.01 -2.12 7.58
N GLY A 216 1.02 -1.70 6.31
CA GLY A 216 0.02 -0.75 5.79
C GLY A 216 -1.40 -1.32 5.82
N GLU A 217 -1.58 -2.59 5.42
CA GLU A 217 -2.87 -3.28 5.52
C GLU A 217 -3.37 -3.39 6.96
N GLU A 218 -2.47 -3.72 7.89
CA GLU A 218 -2.81 -3.80 9.30
C GLU A 218 -3.30 -2.45 9.83
N TYR A 219 -2.63 -1.36 9.44
CA TYR A 219 -3.05 -0.02 9.84
C TYR A 219 -4.43 0.35 9.30
N ILE A 220 -4.72 0.00 8.03
CA ILE A 220 -6.06 0.18 7.43
C ILE A 220 -7.11 -0.60 8.22
N ARG A 221 -6.87 -1.89 8.50
CA ARG A 221 -7.83 -2.74 9.24
C ARG A 221 -8.16 -2.22 10.64
N ASN A 222 -7.19 -1.60 11.30
CA ASN A 222 -7.33 -1.08 12.66
C ASN A 222 -7.81 0.38 12.70
N SER A 223 -8.08 1.01 11.56
CA SER A 223 -8.42 2.44 11.48
C SER A 223 -9.81 2.78 11.99
N GLY A 224 -10.74 1.83 11.94
CA GLY A 224 -12.17 2.04 12.18
C GLY A 224 -12.93 2.57 10.96
N ILE A 225 -12.27 2.76 9.81
CA ILE A 225 -12.89 3.04 8.51
C ILE A 225 -13.19 1.71 7.83
N ASP A 226 -14.33 1.58 7.17
CA ASP A 226 -14.60 0.40 6.35
C ASP A 226 -13.52 0.23 5.28
N PHE A 227 -13.15 -1.00 4.99
CA PHE A 227 -12.06 -1.26 4.05
C PHE A 227 -12.36 -2.42 3.10
N THR A 228 -11.71 -2.39 1.94
CA THR A 228 -11.55 -3.54 1.05
C THR A 228 -10.08 -3.62 0.64
N ILE A 229 -9.38 -4.68 1.02
CA ILE A 229 -7.98 -4.89 0.67
C ILE A 229 -7.89 -5.96 -0.41
N VAL A 230 -7.50 -5.56 -1.60
CA VAL A 230 -7.31 -6.43 -2.75
C VAL A 230 -5.83 -6.74 -2.93
N ARG A 231 -5.47 -8.03 -2.97
CA ARG A 231 -4.10 -8.53 -3.16
C ARG A 231 -3.97 -9.16 -4.54
N PRO A 232 -3.66 -8.40 -5.58
CA PRO A 232 -3.45 -8.98 -6.91
C PRO A 232 -2.18 -9.83 -6.95
N GLY A 233 -2.18 -10.82 -7.83
CA GLY A 233 -1.00 -11.55 -8.25
C GLY A 233 -0.03 -10.70 -9.05
N GLY A 234 0.93 -11.31 -9.74
CA GLY A 234 1.89 -10.62 -10.59
C GLY A 234 1.18 -9.80 -11.68
N LEU A 235 1.36 -8.47 -11.66
CA LEU A 235 0.67 -7.56 -12.57
C LEU A 235 1.30 -7.56 -13.97
N TYR A 236 0.50 -7.84 -15.00
CA TYR A 236 0.93 -7.74 -16.40
C TYR A 236 -0.09 -7.00 -17.26
N GLY A 237 0.25 -6.65 -18.51
CA GLY A 237 -0.66 -6.05 -19.48
C GLY A 237 -1.55 -4.93 -18.95
N GLU A 238 -2.52 -4.53 -19.76
CA GLU A 238 -3.56 -3.54 -19.41
C GLU A 238 -4.96 -4.09 -19.64
N ALA A 239 -5.21 -4.78 -20.75
CA ALA A 239 -6.51 -5.37 -21.04
C ALA A 239 -6.83 -6.50 -20.07
N GLY A 240 -8.02 -6.44 -19.45
CA GLY A 240 -8.59 -7.51 -18.65
C GLY A 240 -9.74 -8.16 -19.41
N THR A 241 -9.74 -9.47 -19.54
CA THR A 241 -10.77 -10.19 -20.28
C THR A 241 -10.92 -11.65 -19.85
N GLN A 242 -10.34 -12.02 -18.72
CA GLN A 242 -10.31 -13.42 -18.29
C GLN A 242 -11.11 -13.62 -17.00
N GLY A 243 -11.47 -14.86 -16.70
CA GLY A 243 -12.03 -15.21 -15.41
C GLY A 243 -11.08 -14.87 -14.28
N ILE A 244 -11.63 -14.45 -13.15
CA ILE A 244 -10.86 -14.06 -11.96
C ILE A 244 -11.19 -15.05 -10.84
N ARG A 245 -10.13 -15.64 -10.27
CA ARG A 245 -10.23 -16.47 -9.07
C ARG A 245 -9.92 -15.61 -7.84
N PHE A 246 -10.80 -15.70 -6.86
CA PHE A 246 -10.60 -15.13 -5.54
C PHE A 246 -9.97 -16.14 -4.58
N GLY A 247 -9.17 -15.67 -3.64
CA GLY A 247 -8.59 -16.45 -2.55
C GLY A 247 -8.49 -15.63 -1.28
N GLN A 248 -8.32 -16.29 -0.14
CA GLN A 248 -8.10 -15.64 1.15
C GLN A 248 -7.01 -16.35 1.95
N GLY A 249 -6.37 -15.61 2.87
CA GLY A 249 -5.32 -16.14 3.73
C GLY A 249 -3.98 -16.30 3.04
N ASP A 250 -3.78 -15.64 1.89
CA ASP A 250 -2.54 -15.62 1.10
C ASP A 250 -2.15 -17.02 0.59
N LYS A 251 -3.15 -17.78 0.11
CA LYS A 251 -3.01 -19.19 -0.27
C LYS A 251 -2.89 -19.44 -1.76
N ILE A 252 -3.22 -18.44 -2.62
CA ILE A 252 -3.15 -18.60 -4.06
C ILE A 252 -1.95 -17.84 -4.64
N ILE A 253 -1.45 -18.32 -5.78
CA ILE A 253 -0.32 -17.73 -6.50
C ILE A 253 -0.71 -17.66 -7.98
N GLY A 254 -0.39 -16.55 -8.62
CA GLY A 254 -0.66 -16.35 -10.03
C GLY A 254 -0.34 -14.93 -10.48
N SER A 255 -0.88 -14.57 -11.63
CA SER A 255 -0.77 -13.24 -12.21
C SER A 255 -2.13 -12.76 -12.72
N ILE A 256 -2.26 -11.44 -12.95
CA ILE A 256 -3.51 -10.82 -13.35
C ILE A 256 -3.25 -9.56 -14.18
N PRO A 257 -4.01 -9.28 -15.25
CA PRO A 257 -3.95 -8.02 -15.97
C PRO A 257 -4.44 -6.86 -15.09
N ARG A 258 -3.91 -5.67 -15.33
CA ARG A 258 -4.32 -4.47 -14.58
C ARG A 258 -5.76 -4.07 -14.81
N GLY A 259 -6.31 -4.37 -15.99
CA GLY A 259 -7.72 -4.14 -16.30
C GLY A 259 -8.66 -4.93 -15.39
N ASP A 260 -8.34 -6.20 -15.14
CA ASP A 260 -9.12 -7.03 -14.23
C ASP A 260 -9.00 -6.54 -12.78
N VAL A 261 -7.80 -6.12 -12.35
CA VAL A 261 -7.63 -5.48 -11.03
C VAL A 261 -8.49 -4.22 -10.93
N ALA A 262 -8.48 -3.36 -11.95
CA ALA A 262 -9.29 -2.15 -11.97
C ALA A 262 -10.79 -2.47 -11.90
N SER A 263 -11.25 -3.51 -12.60
CA SER A 263 -12.64 -3.95 -12.55
C SER A 263 -13.06 -4.40 -11.16
N VAL A 264 -12.21 -5.17 -10.45
CA VAL A 264 -12.48 -5.60 -9.06
C VAL A 264 -12.49 -4.41 -8.10
N LEU A 265 -11.57 -3.44 -8.24
CA LEU A 265 -11.55 -2.24 -7.40
C LEU A 265 -12.80 -1.37 -7.61
N ILE A 266 -13.27 -1.24 -8.85
CA ILE A 266 -14.49 -0.51 -9.18
C ILE A 266 -15.73 -1.22 -8.65
N GLU A 267 -15.81 -2.54 -8.80
CA GLU A 267 -16.92 -3.33 -8.26
C GLU A 267 -17.02 -3.21 -6.75
N ALA A 268 -15.88 -3.19 -6.04
CA ALA A 268 -15.84 -3.01 -4.58
C ALA A 268 -16.42 -1.67 -4.09
N VAL A 269 -16.57 -0.66 -4.96
CA VAL A 269 -17.25 0.60 -4.64
C VAL A 269 -18.74 0.38 -4.38
N TYR A 270 -19.36 -0.57 -5.12
CA TYR A 270 -20.81 -0.78 -5.15
C TYR A 270 -21.24 -2.05 -4.40
N ASN A 271 -20.29 -2.93 -4.12
CA ASN A 271 -20.58 -4.25 -3.55
C ASN A 271 -20.40 -4.26 -2.04
N VAL A 272 -21.50 -4.35 -1.31
CA VAL A 272 -21.49 -4.37 0.17
C VAL A 272 -20.77 -5.60 0.75
N ASP A 273 -20.73 -6.71 0.02
CA ASP A 273 -20.03 -7.92 0.43
C ASP A 273 -18.50 -7.77 0.36
N ALA A 274 -17.99 -6.70 -0.28
CA ALA A 274 -16.56 -6.35 -0.29
C ALA A 274 -16.12 -5.66 1.00
N ILE A 275 -17.04 -5.12 1.79
CA ILE A 275 -16.74 -4.32 2.98
C ILE A 275 -16.09 -5.21 4.06
N ASN A 276 -14.98 -4.70 4.62
CA ASN A 276 -14.17 -5.35 5.66
C ASN A 276 -13.60 -6.71 5.24
N LYS A 277 -13.28 -6.83 3.93
CA LYS A 277 -12.66 -8.02 3.35
C LYS A 277 -11.22 -7.76 2.92
N THR A 278 -10.41 -8.82 3.04
CA THR A 278 -9.07 -8.91 2.44
C THR A 278 -9.02 -10.18 1.63
N PHE A 279 -8.65 -10.10 0.36
CA PHE A 279 -8.64 -11.24 -0.54
C PHE A 279 -7.60 -11.09 -1.66
N GLU A 280 -7.16 -12.22 -2.17
CA GLU A 280 -6.26 -12.35 -3.31
C GLU A 280 -7.06 -12.47 -4.61
N ILE A 281 -6.49 -11.97 -5.72
CA ILE A 281 -7.05 -12.14 -7.07
C ILE A 281 -5.96 -12.54 -8.07
N ILE A 282 -6.29 -13.54 -8.88
CA ILE A 282 -5.48 -13.99 -10.02
C ILE A 282 -6.38 -14.27 -11.21
N ASN A 283 -5.82 -14.33 -12.43
CA ASN A 283 -6.56 -14.87 -13.55
C ASN A 283 -6.72 -16.38 -13.46
N ASP A 284 -7.84 -16.84 -13.97
CA ASP A 284 -8.14 -18.24 -14.17
C ASP A 284 -8.99 -18.43 -15.43
N GLU A 285 -8.38 -18.92 -16.49
CA GLU A 285 -9.03 -19.12 -17.79
C GLU A 285 -10.14 -20.18 -17.75
N SER A 286 -10.18 -21.01 -16.71
CA SER A 286 -11.25 -22.02 -16.54
C SER A 286 -12.56 -21.44 -16.02
N LEU A 287 -12.54 -20.19 -15.51
CA LEU A 287 -13.71 -19.52 -14.97
C LEU A 287 -14.39 -18.62 -16.00
N PRO A 288 -15.73 -18.49 -15.98
CA PRO A 288 -16.43 -17.52 -16.79
C PRO A 288 -15.99 -16.08 -16.45
N ILE A 289 -15.97 -15.20 -17.45
CA ILE A 289 -15.43 -13.83 -17.35
C ILE A 289 -16.09 -13.02 -16.22
N ASP A 290 -17.40 -13.11 -16.06
CA ASP A 290 -18.15 -12.31 -15.06
C ASP A 290 -18.48 -13.04 -13.75
N ALA A 291 -18.13 -14.33 -13.62
CA ALA A 291 -18.48 -15.15 -12.45
C ALA A 291 -17.89 -14.62 -11.14
N TRP A 292 -16.75 -13.92 -11.20
CA TRP A 292 -16.07 -13.35 -10.04
C TRP A 292 -16.89 -12.30 -9.27
N LYS A 293 -17.90 -11.68 -9.89
CA LYS A 293 -18.77 -10.70 -9.22
C LYS A 293 -19.57 -11.32 -8.07
N ASP A 294 -19.93 -12.58 -8.20
CA ASP A 294 -20.63 -13.33 -7.15
C ASP A 294 -19.70 -13.85 -6.06
N GLU A 295 -18.38 -13.91 -6.31
CA GLU A 295 -17.40 -14.41 -5.34
C GLU A 295 -17.26 -13.51 -4.10
N PHE A 296 -17.62 -12.23 -4.16
CA PHE A 296 -17.63 -11.36 -2.99
C PHE A 296 -18.48 -11.91 -1.83
N LYS A 297 -19.59 -12.58 -2.13
CA LYS A 297 -20.49 -13.20 -1.15
C LYS A 297 -19.83 -14.33 -0.36
N ASN A 298 -18.83 -14.98 -0.96
CA ASN A 298 -18.11 -16.12 -0.38
C ASN A 298 -16.96 -15.69 0.53
N LEU A 299 -16.60 -14.39 0.52
CA LEU A 299 -15.49 -13.86 1.30
C LEU A 299 -15.82 -13.79 2.80
N LYS A 300 -14.88 -14.27 3.61
CA LYS A 300 -15.01 -14.27 5.07
C LYS A 300 -14.29 -13.05 5.66
N THR A 301 -14.85 -12.50 6.72
CA THR A 301 -14.17 -11.47 7.53
C THR A 301 -13.12 -12.16 8.43
N GLY A 302 -11.96 -11.52 8.62
CA GLY A 302 -10.90 -12.08 9.50
C GLY A 302 -9.90 -13.01 8.82
N GLU A 303 -10.10 -13.41 7.58
CA GLU A 303 -9.18 -14.27 6.81
C GLU A 303 -8.04 -13.45 6.17
N TYR A 304 -7.16 -12.89 6.99
CA TYR A 304 -6.12 -11.95 6.52
C TYR A 304 -4.75 -12.58 6.27
N GLY A 305 -4.51 -13.79 6.77
CA GLY A 305 -3.17 -14.36 6.90
C GLY A 305 -2.39 -13.74 8.07
N THR A 306 -1.07 -13.87 8.06
CA THR A 306 -0.19 -13.38 9.12
C THR A 306 0.54 -12.11 8.70
N ILE A 307 0.98 -11.29 9.67
CA ILE A 307 1.80 -10.12 9.39
C ILE A 307 3.19 -10.57 8.94
N GLN A 308 3.70 -9.95 7.88
CA GLN A 308 5.03 -10.23 7.37
C GLN A 308 6.13 -9.81 8.34
N SER A 309 6.87 -10.76 8.89
CA SER A 309 8.05 -10.47 9.71
C SER A 309 9.23 -9.93 8.90
N GLY A 310 9.26 -10.22 7.61
CA GLY A 310 10.39 -9.93 6.72
C GLY A 310 11.63 -10.78 7.03
N ARG A 311 11.50 -11.83 7.85
CA ARG A 311 12.55 -12.80 8.15
C ARG A 311 12.39 -14.02 7.25
N LEU A 312 13.52 -14.55 6.76
CA LEU A 312 13.51 -15.81 6.03
C LEU A 312 13.23 -16.96 7.00
N PRO A 313 12.32 -17.88 6.67
CA PRO A 313 12.14 -19.09 7.45
C PRO A 313 13.46 -19.87 7.59
N PHE A 314 13.67 -20.46 8.73
CA PHE A 314 14.88 -21.26 9.00
C PHE A 314 15.10 -22.36 7.96
N SER A 315 14.02 -22.96 7.45
CA SER A 315 14.06 -24.00 6.41
C SER A 315 14.70 -23.58 5.09
N TYR A 316 14.78 -22.27 4.80
CA TYR A 316 15.41 -21.75 3.57
C TYR A 316 16.89 -21.45 3.70
N TRP A 317 17.45 -21.42 4.93
CA TRP A 317 18.87 -21.12 5.13
C TRP A 317 19.77 -22.22 4.52
N GLY A 318 19.39 -23.49 4.64
CA GLY A 318 20.12 -24.59 4.05
C GLY A 318 20.24 -24.50 2.52
N PRO A 319 19.13 -24.45 1.77
CA PRO A 319 19.16 -24.28 0.30
C PRO A 319 19.85 -23.00 -0.14
N MET A 320 19.71 -21.89 0.60
CA MET A 320 20.37 -20.62 0.27
C MET A 320 21.89 -20.71 0.42
N LEU A 321 22.39 -21.38 1.47
CA LEU A 321 23.82 -21.61 1.66
C LEU A 321 24.38 -22.51 0.54
N ILE A 322 23.66 -23.55 0.14
CA ILE A 322 24.04 -24.43 -0.97
C ILE A 322 24.13 -23.61 -2.26
N PHE A 323 23.13 -22.75 -2.55
CA PHE A 323 23.12 -21.92 -3.74
C PHE A 323 24.29 -20.93 -3.78
N VAL A 324 24.60 -20.27 -2.65
CA VAL A 324 25.76 -19.38 -2.52
C VAL A 324 27.07 -20.17 -2.74
N LEU A 325 27.17 -21.36 -2.16
CA LEU A 325 28.34 -22.22 -2.35
C LEU A 325 28.54 -22.60 -3.83
N LEU A 326 27.46 -22.97 -4.52
CA LEU A 326 27.50 -23.29 -5.96
C LEU A 326 27.94 -22.09 -6.79
N ILE A 327 27.45 -20.88 -6.51
CA ILE A 327 27.89 -19.65 -7.20
C ILE A 327 29.40 -19.42 -6.96
N VAL A 328 29.88 -19.55 -5.73
CA VAL A 328 31.30 -19.41 -5.40
C VAL A 328 32.15 -20.43 -6.14
N LEU A 329 31.71 -21.69 -6.23
CA LEU A 329 32.38 -22.74 -6.98
C LEU A 329 32.42 -22.44 -8.48
N LEU A 330 31.32 -21.96 -9.06
CA LEU A 330 31.25 -21.57 -10.49
C LEU A 330 32.19 -20.40 -10.77
N ILE A 331 32.23 -19.39 -9.91
CA ILE A 331 33.16 -18.24 -10.07
C ILE A 331 34.60 -18.71 -9.96
N ARG A 332 34.92 -19.61 -9.01
CA ARG A 332 36.27 -20.20 -8.87
C ARG A 332 36.65 -21.01 -10.08
N ARG A 333 35.72 -21.81 -10.63
CA ARG A 333 35.95 -22.61 -11.86
C ARG A 333 36.20 -21.71 -13.10
N ARG A 334 35.42 -20.62 -13.24
CA ARG A 334 35.63 -19.62 -14.31
C ARG A 334 36.98 -18.90 -14.19
N ARG A 335 37.42 -18.57 -12.98
CA ARG A 335 38.74 -17.93 -12.73
C ARG A 335 39.90 -18.86 -12.96
N ARG A 336 39.76 -20.16 -12.67
CA ARG A 336 40.78 -21.16 -13.00
C ARG A 336 40.95 -21.30 -14.51
N ARG A 337 39.85 -21.47 -15.26
CA ARG A 337 39.88 -21.55 -16.73
C ARG A 337 40.51 -20.33 -17.43
N LYS A 338 40.40 -19.13 -16.84
CA LYS A 338 41.04 -17.91 -17.37
C LYS A 338 42.52 -17.78 -17.01
N ARG A 339 43.07 -18.66 -16.18
CA ARG A 339 44.51 -18.69 -15.84
C ARG A 339 45.26 -19.79 -16.58
N GLU A 340 44.52 -20.67 -17.24
CA GLU A 340 45.06 -21.80 -18.02
C GLU A 340 45.06 -21.47 -19.53
N VAL A 341 44.59 -20.27 -19.93
CA VAL A 341 44.69 -19.68 -21.27
C VAL A 341 45.61 -18.43 -21.17
#